data_d4e6dafd64fef0735f6dc3ed8c29ad95
#
_entry.id   d4e6dafd64fef0735f6dc3ed8c29ad95
#
_cell.length_a   1.000
_cell.length_b   1.000
_cell.length_c   1.000
_cell.angle_alpha   90.00
_cell.angle_beta   90.00
_cell.angle_gamma   90.00
#
_symmetry.space_group_name_H-M   'P 1'
#
loop_
_entity.id
_entity.type
_entity.pdbx_description
1 polymer ?
#
loop_
_entity_poly.entity_id
_entity_poly.type
_entity_poly.pdbx_seq_one_letter_code
_entity_poly.pdbx_strand_id
1 'polypeptide(L)'
;MVHAVGNKKDWRKDNTEVLYSPSRDVCCVYLHKNLIATIDDNSVEVYDGGWQSNTTKSRLNALINGLCDGYKCGIYQRKFEWFIMDNDETDIEFEHGYTFARV
;
A
#
# COMPACT_ATOMS: atom_id res chain seq x y z
N MET A 1 4.28 9.53 5.56
CA MET A 1 3.56 8.92 4.43
C MET A 1 2.09 8.69 4.74
N VAL A 2 1.76 7.88 5.73
CA VAL A 2 0.36 7.56 6.07
C VAL A 2 -0.44 8.81 6.43
N HIS A 3 0.16 9.72 7.19
CA HIS A 3 -0.47 10.98 7.58
C HIS A 3 -0.83 11.83 6.36
N ALA A 4 0.06 11.92 5.37
CA ALA A 4 -0.20 12.66 4.14
C ALA A 4 -1.36 12.05 3.35
N VAL A 5 -1.43 10.73 3.26
CA VAL A 5 -2.55 10.04 2.62
C VAL A 5 -3.86 10.33 3.34
N GLY A 6 -3.86 10.24 4.67
CA GLY A 6 -5.05 10.52 5.48
C GLY A 6 -5.56 11.95 5.35
N ASN A 7 -4.66 12.91 5.11
CA ASN A 7 -5.00 14.32 4.93
C ASN A 7 -5.13 14.75 3.48
N LYS A 8 -5.00 13.84 2.53
CA LYS A 8 -5.12 14.10 1.09
C LYS A 8 -4.16 15.20 0.65
N LYS A 9 -2.88 15.05 1.00
CA LYS A 9 -1.83 16.03 0.71
C LYS A 9 -0.67 15.38 -0.03
N ASP A 10 -0.05 16.15 -0.92
CA ASP A 10 1.22 15.76 -1.52
C ASP A 10 2.32 15.74 -0.46
N TRP A 11 3.22 14.77 -0.58
CA TRP A 11 4.30 14.57 0.37
C TRP A 11 5.44 13.81 -0.29
N ARG A 12 6.67 14.10 0.13
CA ARG A 12 7.84 13.39 -0.39
C ARG A 12 8.95 13.33 0.64
N LYS A 13 9.54 12.15 0.79
CA LYS A 13 10.71 11.92 1.63
C LYS A 13 11.38 10.61 1.24
N ASP A 14 12.73 10.61 1.10
CA ASP A 14 13.54 9.38 0.91
C ASP A 14 13.02 8.48 -0.22
N ASN A 15 12.85 9.03 -1.40
CA ASN A 15 12.36 8.30 -2.59
C ASN A 15 10.92 7.78 -2.48
N THR A 16 10.20 8.15 -1.42
CA THR A 16 8.77 7.86 -1.27
C THR A 16 7.99 9.14 -1.54
N GLU A 17 6.96 9.03 -2.36
CA GLU A 17 6.17 10.18 -2.78
C GLU A 17 4.68 9.87 -2.72
N VAL A 18 3.90 10.79 -2.17
CA VAL A 18 2.43 10.73 -2.18
C VAL A 18 1.93 11.89 -3.05
N LEU A 19 1.12 11.58 -4.05
CA LEU A 19 0.48 12.58 -4.91
C LEU A 19 -1.03 12.42 -4.79
N TYR A 20 -1.69 13.50 -4.38
CA TYR A 20 -3.14 13.54 -4.28
C TYR A 20 -3.75 14.12 -5.55
N SER A 21 -4.76 13.44 -6.11
CA SER A 21 -5.53 13.92 -7.26
C SER A 21 -6.91 14.40 -6.78
N PRO A 22 -7.14 15.73 -6.71
CA PRO A 22 -8.45 16.23 -6.25
C PRO A 22 -9.61 15.84 -7.16
N SER A 23 -9.37 15.77 -8.48
CA SER A 23 -10.43 15.44 -9.43
C SER A 23 -10.91 14.00 -9.30
N ARG A 24 -10.04 13.09 -8.88
CA ARG A 24 -10.36 11.67 -8.71
C ARG A 24 -10.54 11.26 -7.26
N ASP A 25 -10.14 12.14 -6.33
CA ASP A 25 -10.12 11.88 -4.89
C ASP A 25 -9.34 10.61 -4.54
N VAL A 26 -8.15 10.49 -5.13
CA VAL A 26 -7.26 9.33 -4.99
C VAL A 26 -5.86 9.80 -4.66
N CYS A 27 -5.22 9.14 -3.69
CA CYS A 27 -3.79 9.29 -3.44
C CYS A 27 -3.02 8.17 -4.14
N CYS A 28 -1.95 8.54 -4.85
CA CYS A 28 -1.03 7.57 -5.42
C CYS A 28 0.28 7.61 -4.65
N VAL A 29 0.81 6.45 -4.30
CA VAL A 29 2.08 6.34 -3.57
C VAL A 29 3.12 5.72 -4.48
N TYR A 30 4.27 6.39 -4.57
CA TYR A 30 5.40 5.96 -5.40
C TYR A 30 6.61 5.70 -4.53
N LEU A 31 7.40 4.69 -4.88
CA LEU A 31 8.71 4.43 -4.32
C LEU A 31 9.70 4.36 -5.48
N HIS A 32 10.77 5.18 -5.43
CA HIS A 32 11.72 5.32 -6.55
C HIS A 32 10.99 5.59 -7.87
N LYS A 33 9.95 6.41 -7.83
CA LYS A 33 9.11 6.79 -8.98
C LYS A 33 8.26 5.65 -9.56
N ASN A 34 8.21 4.50 -8.89
CA ASN A 34 7.34 3.40 -9.29
C ASN A 34 6.10 3.36 -8.41
N LEU A 35 4.94 3.21 -9.03
CA LEU A 35 3.67 3.15 -8.31
C LEU A 35 3.63 1.89 -7.44
N ILE A 36 3.35 2.06 -6.13
CA ILE A 36 3.20 0.93 -5.20
C ILE A 36 1.81 0.86 -4.58
N ALA A 37 1.04 1.96 -4.58
CA ALA A 37 -0.32 1.92 -4.04
C ALA A 37 -1.17 3.03 -4.64
N THR A 38 -2.48 2.75 -4.77
CA THR A 38 -3.51 3.77 -4.99
C THR A 38 -4.54 3.65 -3.89
N ILE A 39 -4.94 4.80 -3.33
CA ILE A 39 -5.75 4.82 -2.11
C ILE A 39 -6.90 5.79 -2.31
N ASP A 40 -8.13 5.28 -2.17
CA ASP A 40 -9.33 6.12 -2.11
C ASP A 40 -9.93 6.07 -0.69
N ASP A 41 -11.13 6.60 -0.50
CA ASP A 41 -11.76 6.64 0.81
C ASP A 41 -12.15 5.25 1.33
N ASN A 42 -12.24 4.26 0.46
CA ASN A 42 -12.76 2.92 0.79
C ASN A 42 -11.72 1.82 0.75
N SER A 43 -10.60 2.04 0.08
CA SER A 43 -9.68 0.94 -0.20
C SER A 43 -8.23 1.37 -0.42
N VAL A 44 -7.35 0.39 -0.27
CA VAL A 44 -5.92 0.49 -0.60
C VAL A 44 -5.62 -0.60 -1.63
N GLU A 45 -5.27 -0.19 -2.85
CA GLU A 45 -4.79 -1.11 -3.88
C GLU A 45 -3.28 -1.15 -3.86
N VAL A 46 -2.68 -2.33 -3.95
CA VAL A 46 -1.24 -2.51 -3.79
C VAL A 46 -0.57 -3.04 -5.06
N TYR A 47 0.67 -2.62 -5.26
CA TYR A 47 1.53 -3.00 -6.39
C TYR A 47 2.96 -3.19 -5.85
N ASP A 48 3.76 -4.01 -6.51
CA ASP A 48 5.16 -4.20 -6.09
C ASP A 48 6.13 -3.19 -6.69
N GLY A 49 5.65 -2.36 -7.61
CA GLY A 49 6.50 -1.37 -8.28
C GLY A 49 7.46 -1.99 -9.28
N GLY A 50 7.25 -3.24 -9.67
CA GLY A 50 8.14 -4.00 -10.54
C GLY A 50 9.21 -4.79 -9.81
N TRP A 51 9.27 -4.70 -8.49
CA TRP A 51 10.29 -5.36 -7.68
C TRP A 51 9.77 -5.64 -6.27
N GLN A 52 9.79 -6.91 -5.86
CA GLN A 52 9.34 -7.30 -4.51
C GLN A 52 10.46 -7.11 -3.49
N SER A 53 10.75 -5.86 -3.13
CA SER A 53 11.78 -5.52 -2.16
C SER A 53 11.22 -5.40 -0.73
N ASN A 54 12.11 -5.52 0.26
CA ASN A 54 11.74 -5.30 1.67
C ASN A 54 11.30 -3.86 1.91
N THR A 55 11.88 -2.89 1.22
CA THR A 55 11.49 -1.49 1.35
C THR A 55 10.05 -1.27 0.85
N THR A 56 9.71 -1.82 -0.31
CA THR A 56 8.35 -1.73 -0.84
C THR A 56 7.36 -2.38 0.11
N LYS A 57 7.66 -3.59 0.58
CA LYS A 57 6.79 -4.30 1.52
C LYS A 57 6.60 -3.51 2.82
N SER A 58 7.65 -2.92 3.35
CA SER A 58 7.59 -2.08 4.55
C SER A 58 6.66 -0.88 4.36
N ARG A 59 6.75 -0.19 3.21
CA ARG A 59 5.88 0.95 2.90
C ARG A 59 4.42 0.52 2.76
N LEU A 60 4.17 -0.59 2.08
CA LEU A 60 2.81 -1.12 1.92
C LEU A 60 2.21 -1.54 3.26
N ASN A 61 2.98 -2.21 4.11
CA ASN A 61 2.48 -2.60 5.44
C ASN A 61 2.23 -1.39 6.34
N ALA A 62 3.01 -0.31 6.20
CA ALA A 62 2.74 0.93 6.93
C ALA A 62 1.38 1.52 6.50
N LEU A 63 1.07 1.52 5.22
CA LEU A 63 -0.22 2.00 4.71
C LEU A 63 -1.37 1.11 5.22
N ILE A 64 -1.20 -0.20 5.12
CA ILE A 64 -2.22 -1.15 5.57
C ILE A 64 -2.46 -1.02 7.08
N ASN A 65 -1.40 -0.92 7.88
CA ASN A 65 -1.52 -0.74 9.33
C ASN A 65 -2.21 0.56 9.72
N GLY A 66 -1.98 1.62 8.96
CA GLY A 66 -2.54 2.94 9.26
C GLY A 66 -3.94 3.17 8.73
N LEU A 67 -4.35 2.48 7.67
CA LEU A 67 -5.60 2.74 6.95
C LEU A 67 -6.57 1.56 6.96
N CYS A 68 -6.08 0.35 7.17
CA CYS A 68 -6.88 -0.88 7.21
C CYS A 68 -6.75 -1.53 8.59
N ASP A 69 -7.30 -2.73 8.76
CA ASP A 69 -7.13 -3.49 10.00
C ASP A 69 -5.78 -4.18 9.99
N GLY A 70 -4.76 -3.53 10.56
CA GLY A 70 -3.39 -4.01 10.55
C GLY A 70 -3.16 -5.31 11.34
N TYR A 71 -4.12 -5.72 12.18
CA TYR A 71 -4.05 -7.02 12.87
C TYR A 71 -4.51 -8.17 11.99
N LYS A 72 -5.31 -7.89 10.97
CA LYS A 72 -5.91 -8.89 10.09
C LYS A 72 -5.46 -8.81 8.64
N CYS A 73 -4.73 -7.76 8.29
CA CYS A 73 -4.31 -7.47 6.92
C CYS A 73 -2.82 -7.15 6.87
N GLY A 74 -2.16 -7.63 5.84
CA GLY A 74 -0.76 -7.32 5.61
C GLY A 74 -0.16 -8.09 4.45
N ILE A 75 1.09 -7.77 4.16
CA ILE A 75 1.90 -8.43 3.13
C ILE A 75 3.10 -9.06 3.84
N TYR A 76 3.36 -10.31 3.56
CA TYR A 76 4.50 -11.02 4.11
C TYR A 76 5.23 -11.84 3.04
N GLN A 77 6.43 -12.28 3.37
CA GLN A 77 7.26 -13.02 2.44
C GLN A 77 7.55 -14.41 3.00
N ARG A 78 7.46 -15.42 2.12
CA ARG A 78 7.81 -16.79 2.43
C ARG A 78 8.46 -17.42 1.20
N LYS A 79 9.63 -18.02 1.37
CA LYS A 79 10.40 -18.63 0.28
C LYS A 79 10.58 -17.67 -0.90
N PHE A 80 10.93 -16.40 -0.59
CA PHE A 80 11.19 -15.33 -1.56
C PHE A 80 9.96 -14.87 -2.36
N GLU A 81 8.75 -15.31 -2.00
CA GLU A 81 7.51 -14.88 -2.65
C GLU A 81 6.66 -14.08 -1.67
N TRP A 82 5.96 -13.07 -2.17
CA TRP A 82 5.02 -12.29 -1.39
C TRP A 82 3.66 -12.96 -1.32
N PHE A 83 3.10 -12.91 -0.12
CA PHE A 83 1.75 -13.38 0.16
C PHE A 83 0.97 -12.29 0.89
N ILE A 84 -0.35 -12.42 0.85
CA ILE A 84 -1.28 -11.49 1.48
C ILE A 84 -2.02 -12.21 2.60
N MET A 85 -2.20 -11.50 3.71
CA MET A 85 -3.18 -11.82 4.73
C MET A 85 -4.27 -10.76 4.65
N ASP A 86 -5.52 -11.17 4.55
CA ASP A 86 -6.65 -10.26 4.49
C ASP A 86 -7.80 -10.84 5.28
N ASN A 87 -8.25 -10.11 6.29
CA ASN A 87 -9.34 -10.52 7.19
C ASN A 87 -9.10 -11.91 7.79
N ASP A 88 -7.87 -12.15 8.28
CA ASP A 88 -7.37 -13.42 8.83
C ASP A 88 -7.22 -14.57 7.83
N GLU A 89 -7.57 -14.41 6.58
CA GLU A 89 -7.23 -15.37 5.54
C GLU A 89 -5.77 -15.18 5.16
N THR A 90 -4.97 -16.26 5.17
CA THR A 90 -3.53 -16.22 4.92
C THR A 90 -3.17 -16.94 3.63
N ASP A 91 -1.91 -16.75 3.20
CA ASP A 91 -1.33 -17.40 2.02
C ASP A 91 -2.07 -17.09 0.71
N ILE A 92 -2.68 -15.90 0.64
CA ILE A 92 -3.22 -15.40 -0.62
C ILE A 92 -2.03 -14.94 -1.47
N GLU A 93 -1.91 -15.43 -2.71
CA GLU A 93 -0.84 -14.99 -3.59
C GLU A 93 -0.96 -13.50 -3.87
N PHE A 94 0.20 -12.81 -3.84
CA PHE A 94 0.23 -11.38 -4.17
C PHE A 94 -0.13 -11.17 -5.64
N GLU A 95 -1.04 -10.23 -5.88
CA GLU A 95 -1.42 -9.78 -7.21
C GLU A 95 -1.37 -8.26 -7.27
N HIS A 96 -0.93 -7.71 -8.41
CA HIS A 96 -1.00 -6.27 -8.65
C HIS A 96 -2.45 -5.82 -8.65
N GLY A 97 -2.73 -4.76 -7.91
CA GLY A 97 -4.08 -4.24 -7.76
C GLY A 97 -4.92 -4.97 -6.72
N TYR A 98 -4.31 -5.88 -5.93
CA TYR A 98 -5.04 -6.46 -4.80
C TYR A 98 -5.51 -5.34 -3.90
N THR A 99 -6.75 -5.42 -3.44
CA THR A 99 -7.43 -4.32 -2.76
C THR A 99 -7.80 -4.72 -1.34
N PHE A 100 -7.31 -3.94 -0.36
CA PHE A 100 -7.70 -4.05 1.04
C PHE A 100 -8.77 -3.01 1.36
N ALA A 101 -9.78 -3.39 2.13
CA ALA A 101 -10.80 -2.45 2.59
C ALA A 101 -10.24 -1.56 3.71
N ARG A 102 -10.53 -0.26 3.65
CA ARG A 102 -10.22 0.66 4.75
C ARG A 102 -11.22 0.50 5.89
N VAL A 103 -10.73 0.75 7.09
CA VAL A 103 -11.58 0.77 8.28
C VAL A 103 -11.99 2.18 8.68
#